data_3bcf543775706710e3b2ba9b3ff7b019
#
_entry.id   3bcf543775706710e3b2ba9b3ff7b019
#
_cell.length_a   1.000
_cell.length_b   1.000
_cell.length_c   1.000
_cell.angle_alpha   90.00
_cell.angle_beta   90.00
_cell.angle_gamma   90.00
#
_symmetry.space_group_name_H-M   'P 1'
#
loop_
_entity.id
_entity.type
_entity.pdbx_description
1 polymer ?
#
loop_
_entity_poly.entity_id
_entity_poly.type
_entity_poly.pdbx_seq_one_letter_code
_entity_poly.pdbx_strand_id
1 'polypeptide(L)'
;MAYNLLKGKRGIIFGALNDQSIAWKVAERAVEEGAQLVLTNTPVACRMGTISQLAEQTGSTVIAADATKVEDLEMLFSEAMQVLGGKIDFVLHSCAMSANMRKKRPYDDLDYGLLDKTLDISAISFHKMLQVAKKLDALNDFASVLALTYVASHRTFFGYNDMADAKSLLESIARSFGYIYGREKGVRVNTILSRPLTPQPAVVLKVLTACLTLPTVCHPLAMPMRTNAQTTAL
;
A
#
# COMPACT_ATOMS: atom_id res chain seq x y z
N MET A 1 -9.82 -24.10 4.59
CA MET A 1 -9.33 -24.28 5.98
C MET A 1 -8.53 -23.04 6.34
N ALA A 2 -8.83 -22.42 7.48
CA ALA A 2 -8.05 -21.33 8.05
C ALA A 2 -6.88 -21.92 8.84
N TYR A 3 -5.70 -21.34 8.69
CA TYR A 3 -4.48 -21.77 9.41
C TYR A 3 -4.15 -20.85 10.58
N ASN A 4 -4.98 -19.83 10.82
CA ASN A 4 -4.78 -18.80 11.85
C ASN A 4 -3.44 -18.05 11.73
N LEU A 5 -2.95 -17.85 10.52
CA LEU A 5 -1.66 -17.24 10.23
C LEU A 5 -1.56 -15.78 10.69
N LEU A 6 -2.69 -15.07 10.75
CA LEU A 6 -2.77 -13.68 11.15
C LEU A 6 -3.50 -13.49 12.49
N LYS A 7 -3.61 -14.55 13.30
CA LYS A 7 -4.30 -14.48 14.60
C LYS A 7 -3.72 -13.37 15.48
N GLY A 8 -4.60 -12.44 15.87
CA GLY A 8 -4.26 -11.30 16.71
C GLY A 8 -3.47 -10.19 16.00
N LYS A 9 -3.27 -10.29 14.67
CA LYS A 9 -2.63 -9.25 13.87
C LYS A 9 -3.63 -8.16 13.49
N ARG A 10 -3.17 -6.91 13.50
CA ARG A 10 -3.93 -5.70 13.21
C ARG A 10 -3.52 -5.14 11.86
N GLY A 11 -4.49 -4.92 10.97
CA GLY A 11 -4.19 -4.46 9.62
C GLY A 11 -5.03 -3.28 9.16
N ILE A 12 -4.49 -2.50 8.21
CA ILE A 12 -5.23 -1.50 7.45
C ILE A 12 -5.20 -1.89 5.98
N ILE A 13 -6.36 -1.91 5.33
CA ILE A 13 -6.48 -2.23 3.90
C ILE A 13 -7.08 -1.04 3.17
N PHE A 14 -6.27 -0.45 2.27
CA PHE A 14 -6.68 0.63 1.39
C PHE A 14 -7.23 0.10 0.07
N GLY A 15 -8.29 0.72 -0.44
CA GLY A 15 -8.77 0.52 -1.80
C GLY A 15 -9.74 -0.64 -2.01
N ALA A 16 -10.30 -1.22 -0.96
CA ALA A 16 -11.42 -2.15 -1.09
C ALA A 16 -12.65 -1.36 -1.59
N LEU A 17 -13.17 -1.69 -2.77
CA LEU A 17 -14.29 -1.00 -3.40
C LEU A 17 -15.51 -1.91 -3.55
N ASN A 18 -15.30 -3.10 -4.11
CA ASN A 18 -16.32 -4.11 -4.38
C ASN A 18 -15.67 -5.51 -4.38
N ASP A 19 -16.48 -6.55 -4.54
CA ASP A 19 -16.07 -7.97 -4.54
C ASP A 19 -15.10 -8.36 -5.67
N GLN A 20 -14.94 -7.50 -6.69
CA GLN A 20 -14.00 -7.67 -7.78
C GLN A 20 -12.62 -7.06 -7.47
N SER A 21 -12.48 -6.32 -6.36
CA SER A 21 -11.20 -5.72 -6.01
C SER A 21 -10.29 -6.73 -5.28
N ILE A 22 -8.99 -6.67 -5.57
CA ILE A 22 -7.99 -7.51 -4.88
C ILE A 22 -8.01 -7.24 -3.37
N ALA A 23 -8.12 -5.96 -2.99
CA ALA A 23 -8.17 -5.55 -1.59
C ALA A 23 -9.34 -6.20 -0.83
N TRP A 24 -10.50 -6.34 -1.49
CA TRP A 24 -11.65 -7.04 -0.91
C TRP A 24 -11.33 -8.49 -0.58
N LYS A 25 -10.80 -9.23 -1.55
CA LYS A 25 -10.44 -10.65 -1.36
C LYS A 25 -9.32 -10.86 -0.35
N VAL A 26 -8.40 -9.88 -0.25
CA VAL A 26 -7.36 -9.90 0.79
C VAL A 26 -7.99 -9.68 2.17
N ALA A 27 -8.95 -8.76 2.29
CA ALA A 27 -9.64 -8.50 3.56
C ALA A 27 -10.41 -9.73 4.06
N GLU A 28 -11.23 -10.34 3.18
CA GLU A 28 -11.95 -11.58 3.51
C GLU A 28 -10.98 -12.66 4.03
N ARG A 29 -9.90 -12.90 3.27
CA ARG A 29 -8.95 -13.94 3.63
C ARG A 29 -8.15 -13.62 4.89
N ALA A 30 -7.78 -12.35 5.11
CA ALA A 30 -7.05 -11.93 6.30
C ALA A 30 -7.86 -12.15 7.58
N VAL A 31 -9.17 -11.86 7.55
CA VAL A 31 -10.06 -12.12 8.68
C VAL A 31 -10.28 -13.61 8.89
N GLU A 32 -10.43 -14.41 7.82
CA GLU A 32 -10.46 -15.87 7.94
C GLU A 32 -9.19 -16.42 8.64
N GLU A 33 -8.04 -15.78 8.44
CA GLU A 33 -6.77 -16.13 9.10
C GLU A 33 -6.60 -15.49 10.49
N GLY A 34 -7.64 -14.82 11.01
CA GLY A 34 -7.71 -14.30 12.38
C GLY A 34 -7.21 -12.88 12.59
N ALA A 35 -7.06 -12.09 11.52
CA ALA A 35 -6.70 -10.67 11.60
C ALA A 35 -7.88 -9.80 12.04
N GLN A 36 -7.56 -8.68 12.70
CA GLN A 36 -8.46 -7.55 12.92
C GLN A 36 -8.15 -6.45 11.92
N LEU A 37 -9.15 -5.87 11.28
CA LEU A 37 -8.96 -4.95 10.16
C LEU A 37 -9.69 -3.63 10.34
N VAL A 38 -9.03 -2.59 9.83
CA VAL A 38 -9.65 -1.35 9.38
C VAL A 38 -9.61 -1.32 7.87
N LEU A 39 -10.76 -1.06 7.25
CA LEU A 39 -10.91 -0.87 5.81
C LEU A 39 -11.00 0.62 5.50
N THR A 40 -10.33 1.07 4.45
CA THR A 40 -10.35 2.48 4.08
C THR A 40 -10.43 2.68 2.57
N ASN A 41 -11.13 3.72 2.19
CA ASN A 41 -11.18 4.26 0.84
C ASN A 41 -11.59 5.73 0.92
N THR A 42 -11.55 6.44 -0.22
CA THR A 42 -11.99 7.84 -0.24
C THR A 42 -13.46 7.96 0.24
N PRO A 43 -13.86 9.10 0.85
CA PRO A 43 -15.23 9.30 1.30
C PRO A 43 -16.29 9.08 0.21
N VAL A 44 -15.95 9.40 -1.04
CA VAL A 44 -16.83 9.16 -2.20
C VAL A 44 -16.95 7.65 -2.48
N ALA A 45 -15.84 6.94 -2.51
CA ALA A 45 -15.84 5.49 -2.75
C ALA A 45 -16.56 4.72 -1.63
N CYS A 46 -16.42 5.16 -0.38
CA CYS A 46 -17.13 4.55 0.75
C CYS A 46 -18.66 4.71 0.64
N ARG A 47 -19.13 5.85 0.11
CA ARG A 47 -20.58 6.09 -0.08
C ARG A 47 -21.15 5.37 -1.31
N MET A 48 -20.38 5.25 -2.38
CA MET A 48 -20.84 4.68 -3.66
C MET A 48 -20.52 3.19 -3.81
N GLY A 49 -19.58 2.68 -3.05
CA GLY A 49 -19.15 1.30 -3.10
C GLY A 49 -19.89 0.42 -2.11
N THR A 50 -19.51 -0.85 -2.11
CA THR A 50 -20.08 -1.87 -1.24
C THR A 50 -19.18 -2.20 -0.04
N ILE A 51 -18.23 -1.32 0.29
CA ILE A 51 -17.25 -1.54 1.37
C ILE A 51 -17.90 -1.79 2.75
N SER A 52 -19.08 -1.21 2.99
CA SER A 52 -19.87 -1.47 4.21
C SER A 52 -20.32 -2.93 4.31
N GLN A 53 -20.68 -3.56 3.19
CA GLN A 53 -21.03 -4.98 3.17
C GLN A 53 -19.82 -5.85 3.53
N LEU A 54 -18.62 -5.49 3.03
CA LEU A 54 -17.39 -6.18 3.42
C LEU A 54 -17.12 -6.02 4.92
N ALA A 55 -17.32 -4.82 5.45
CA ALA A 55 -17.13 -4.54 6.86
C ALA A 55 -18.08 -5.38 7.75
N GLU A 56 -19.35 -5.48 7.37
CA GLU A 56 -20.33 -6.33 8.06
C GLU A 56 -19.95 -7.81 8.00
N GLN A 57 -19.54 -8.31 6.82
CA GLN A 57 -19.14 -9.70 6.63
C GLN A 57 -17.88 -10.08 7.43
N THR A 58 -16.96 -9.14 7.56
CA THR A 58 -15.65 -9.37 8.19
C THR A 58 -15.56 -8.87 9.63
N GLY A 59 -16.60 -8.21 10.16
CA GLY A 59 -16.55 -7.54 11.45
C GLY A 59 -15.52 -6.42 11.54
N SER A 60 -15.17 -5.81 10.38
CA SER A 60 -14.16 -4.78 10.28
C SER A 60 -14.76 -3.38 10.40
N THR A 61 -13.95 -2.40 10.82
CA THR A 61 -14.37 -0.99 10.86
C THR A 61 -13.98 -0.28 9.56
N VAL A 62 -14.88 0.55 9.02
CA VAL A 62 -14.58 1.42 7.88
C VAL A 62 -14.24 2.82 8.39
N ILE A 63 -13.06 3.33 8.04
CA ILE A 63 -12.66 4.71 8.26
C ILE A 63 -12.40 5.34 6.89
N ALA A 64 -13.22 6.31 6.51
CA ALA A 64 -13.10 6.97 5.21
C ALA A 64 -11.92 7.96 5.24
N ALA A 65 -10.96 7.79 4.31
CA ALA A 65 -9.80 8.67 4.20
C ALA A 65 -9.32 8.76 2.74
N ASP A 66 -8.98 9.97 2.32
CA ASP A 66 -8.33 10.20 1.03
C ASP A 66 -6.80 10.08 1.21
N ALA A 67 -6.22 9.02 0.67
CA ALA A 67 -4.79 8.74 0.77
C ALA A 67 -3.89 9.83 0.12
N THR A 68 -4.46 10.75 -0.64
CA THR A 68 -3.73 11.90 -1.19
C THR A 68 -3.61 13.07 -0.20
N LYS A 69 -4.31 13.03 0.94
CA LYS A 69 -4.32 14.06 1.98
C LYS A 69 -3.62 13.56 3.23
N VAL A 70 -2.65 14.35 3.70
CA VAL A 70 -1.87 14.01 4.90
C VAL A 70 -2.74 14.01 6.14
N GLU A 71 -3.66 14.98 6.25
CA GLU A 71 -4.57 15.13 7.37
C GLU A 71 -5.52 13.94 7.52
N ASP A 72 -6.07 13.45 6.39
CA ASP A 72 -6.93 12.27 6.37
C ASP A 72 -6.14 11.02 6.80
N LEU A 73 -4.86 10.91 6.41
CA LEU A 73 -4.00 9.81 6.80
C LEU A 73 -3.61 9.88 8.29
N GLU A 74 -3.36 11.07 8.84
CA GLU A 74 -3.09 11.25 10.28
C GLU A 74 -4.32 10.84 11.12
N MET A 75 -5.51 11.26 10.72
CA MET A 75 -6.77 10.84 11.32
C MET A 75 -6.94 9.31 11.21
N LEU A 76 -6.79 8.74 10.01
CA LEU A 76 -6.96 7.30 9.76
C LEU A 76 -6.07 6.45 10.67
N PHE A 77 -4.76 6.74 10.75
CA PHE A 77 -3.85 5.96 11.58
C PHE A 77 -4.15 6.10 13.07
N SER A 78 -4.50 7.33 13.52
CA SER A 78 -4.85 7.57 14.91
C SER A 78 -6.11 6.82 15.33
N GLU A 79 -7.18 6.91 14.54
CA GLU A 79 -8.43 6.19 14.80
C GLU A 79 -8.26 4.67 14.65
N ALA A 80 -7.51 4.20 13.64
CA ALA A 80 -7.26 2.78 13.46
C ALA A 80 -6.53 2.16 14.66
N MET A 81 -5.53 2.86 15.22
CA MET A 81 -4.85 2.40 16.43
C MET A 81 -5.77 2.34 17.65
N GLN A 82 -6.72 3.26 17.76
CA GLN A 82 -7.73 3.24 18.84
C GLN A 82 -8.69 2.08 18.67
N VAL A 83 -9.28 1.92 17.48
CA VAL A 83 -10.26 0.87 17.17
C VAL A 83 -9.65 -0.53 17.32
N LEU A 84 -8.41 -0.72 16.83
CA LEU A 84 -7.71 -1.99 16.89
C LEU A 84 -7.00 -2.25 18.23
N GLY A 85 -6.98 -1.25 19.13
CA GLY A 85 -6.35 -1.38 20.44
C GLY A 85 -4.83 -1.45 20.42
N GLY A 86 -4.17 -0.80 19.46
CA GLY A 86 -2.70 -0.69 19.41
C GLY A 86 -2.14 -0.48 18.01
N LYS A 87 -0.81 -0.56 17.90
CA LYS A 87 -0.09 -0.35 16.64
C LYS A 87 -0.44 -1.41 15.59
N ILE A 88 -0.15 -1.09 14.34
CA ILE A 88 -0.52 -1.84 13.14
C ILE A 88 0.58 -2.83 12.78
N ASP A 89 0.21 -4.08 12.50
CA ASP A 89 1.12 -5.15 12.10
C ASP A 89 1.28 -5.24 10.58
N PHE A 90 0.26 -4.85 9.81
CA PHE A 90 0.37 -4.83 8.34
C PHE A 90 -0.51 -3.78 7.69
N VAL A 91 -0.07 -3.31 6.53
CA VAL A 91 -0.82 -2.38 5.69
C VAL A 91 -0.79 -2.87 4.24
N LEU A 92 -1.95 -2.88 3.59
CA LEU A 92 -2.06 -3.07 2.14
C LEU A 92 -2.47 -1.76 1.47
N HIS A 93 -1.63 -1.24 0.60
CA HIS A 93 -1.94 -0.12 -0.28
C HIS A 93 -2.36 -0.64 -1.66
N SER A 94 -3.65 -0.54 -1.95
CA SER A 94 -4.26 -0.97 -3.22
C SER A 94 -4.97 0.19 -3.93
N CYS A 95 -4.35 1.38 -3.92
CA CYS A 95 -4.86 2.55 -4.61
C CYS A 95 -4.24 2.65 -6.00
N ALA A 96 -5.07 2.86 -7.01
CA ALA A 96 -4.61 3.13 -8.37
C ALA A 96 -5.73 3.76 -9.20
N MET A 97 -5.41 4.84 -9.90
CA MET A 97 -6.31 5.48 -10.85
C MET A 97 -5.52 6.22 -11.92
N SER A 98 -5.85 5.99 -13.19
CA SER A 98 -5.42 6.84 -14.30
C SER A 98 -6.62 7.30 -15.12
N ALA A 99 -6.80 8.61 -15.22
CA ALA A 99 -7.80 9.20 -16.07
C ALA A 99 -7.36 9.25 -17.54
N ASN A 100 -6.07 9.38 -17.83
CA ASN A 100 -5.52 9.29 -19.19
C ASN A 100 -5.81 7.91 -19.78
N MET A 101 -5.52 6.84 -19.07
CA MET A 101 -5.80 5.47 -19.50
C MET A 101 -7.31 5.24 -19.70
N ARG A 102 -8.16 5.74 -18.81
CA ARG A 102 -9.63 5.62 -18.95
C ARG A 102 -10.17 6.36 -20.16
N LYS A 103 -9.57 7.50 -20.52
CA LYS A 103 -9.91 8.29 -21.71
C LYS A 103 -9.23 7.74 -22.97
N LYS A 104 -8.46 6.65 -22.88
CA LYS A 104 -7.72 6.03 -23.99
C LYS A 104 -6.79 7.00 -24.70
N ARG A 105 -6.19 7.96 -23.98
CA ARG A 105 -5.19 8.84 -24.56
C ARG A 105 -3.94 8.06 -24.90
N PRO A 106 -3.27 8.32 -26.04
CA PRO A 106 -1.98 7.71 -26.32
C PRO A 106 -0.91 8.26 -25.36
N TYR A 107 0.16 7.52 -25.18
CA TYR A 107 1.23 7.89 -24.23
C TYR A 107 1.99 9.17 -24.65
N ASP A 108 2.09 9.42 -25.94
CA ASP A 108 2.74 10.58 -26.53
C ASP A 108 1.81 11.84 -26.63
N ASP A 109 0.59 11.74 -26.12
CA ASP A 109 -0.38 12.85 -26.03
C ASP A 109 -1.14 12.81 -24.69
N LEU A 110 -0.40 12.72 -23.59
CA LEU A 110 -0.99 12.73 -22.25
C LEU A 110 -1.42 14.14 -21.84
N ASP A 111 -2.51 14.20 -21.08
CA ASP A 111 -2.86 15.38 -20.31
C ASP A 111 -2.05 15.38 -19.01
N TYR A 112 -1.15 16.35 -18.85
CA TYR A 112 -0.26 16.44 -17.70
C TYR A 112 -1.01 16.69 -16.38
N GLY A 113 -2.13 17.42 -16.39
CA GLY A 113 -2.95 17.61 -15.18
C GLY A 113 -3.61 16.30 -14.72
N LEU A 114 -3.89 15.38 -15.66
CA LEU A 114 -4.34 14.03 -15.35
C LEU A 114 -3.18 13.12 -14.96
N LEU A 115 -1.98 13.30 -15.54
CA LEU A 115 -0.77 12.59 -15.15
C LEU A 115 -0.41 12.89 -13.69
N ASP A 116 -0.41 14.16 -13.29
CA ASP A 116 -0.14 14.56 -11.90
C ASP A 116 -1.10 13.87 -10.92
N LYS A 117 -2.38 13.80 -11.26
CA LYS A 117 -3.37 13.08 -10.46
C LYS A 117 -3.12 11.57 -10.42
N THR A 118 -2.68 10.99 -11.54
CA THR A 118 -2.34 9.57 -11.61
C THR A 118 -1.17 9.26 -10.68
N LEU A 119 -0.12 10.08 -10.72
CA LEU A 119 1.06 9.94 -9.85
C LEU A 119 0.69 10.15 -8.37
N ASP A 120 -0.09 11.17 -8.06
CA ASP A 120 -0.48 11.47 -6.68
C ASP A 120 -1.32 10.32 -6.07
N ILE A 121 -2.35 9.87 -6.75
CA ILE A 121 -3.24 8.81 -6.26
C ILE A 121 -2.55 7.44 -6.22
N SER A 122 -1.74 7.11 -7.23
CA SER A 122 -1.27 5.74 -7.44
C SER A 122 0.14 5.47 -6.88
N ALA A 123 0.91 6.52 -6.55
CA ALA A 123 2.27 6.39 -6.07
C ALA A 123 2.58 7.33 -4.89
N ILE A 124 2.34 8.64 -5.03
CA ILE A 124 2.70 9.61 -3.97
C ILE A 124 1.85 9.39 -2.71
N SER A 125 0.59 8.96 -2.85
CA SER A 125 -0.24 8.53 -1.73
C SER A 125 0.42 7.46 -0.85
N PHE A 126 1.15 6.53 -1.48
CA PHE A 126 1.93 5.51 -0.75
C PHE A 126 3.09 6.11 0.04
N HIS A 127 3.78 7.12 -0.55
CA HIS A 127 4.81 7.87 0.16
C HIS A 127 4.24 8.61 1.37
N LYS A 128 3.15 9.38 1.16
CA LYS A 128 2.46 10.13 2.23
C LYS A 128 2.03 9.19 3.36
N MET A 129 1.42 8.05 3.02
CA MET A 129 1.00 7.04 3.97
C MET A 129 2.17 6.51 4.82
N LEU A 130 3.29 6.16 4.19
CA LEU A 130 4.48 5.67 4.90
C LEU A 130 5.10 6.77 5.79
N GLN A 131 5.13 8.01 5.31
CA GLN A 131 5.65 9.14 6.07
C GLN A 131 4.79 9.43 7.32
N VAL A 132 3.46 9.42 7.17
CA VAL A 132 2.53 9.61 8.28
C VAL A 132 2.63 8.47 9.29
N ALA A 133 2.65 7.22 8.82
CA ALA A 133 2.80 6.05 9.68
C ALA A 133 4.11 6.12 10.50
N LYS A 134 5.20 6.65 9.91
CA LYS A 134 6.47 6.89 10.61
C LYS A 134 6.36 8.00 11.65
N LYS A 135 5.79 9.14 11.28
CA LYS A 135 5.61 10.30 12.16
C LYS A 135 4.81 9.96 13.42
N LEU A 136 3.77 9.15 13.26
CA LEU A 136 2.88 8.72 14.35
C LEU A 136 3.38 7.47 15.09
N ASP A 137 4.50 6.91 14.69
CA ASP A 137 5.00 5.62 15.20
C ASP A 137 3.92 4.51 15.19
N ALA A 138 3.12 4.50 14.11
CA ALA A 138 1.92 3.69 14.02
C ALA A 138 2.17 2.20 13.74
N LEU A 139 3.35 1.82 13.25
CA LEU A 139 3.68 0.44 12.91
C LEU A 139 4.40 -0.27 14.06
N ASN A 140 4.04 -1.53 14.30
CA ASN A 140 4.78 -2.42 15.17
C ASN A 140 6.16 -2.74 14.59
N ASP A 141 7.07 -3.17 15.45
CA ASP A 141 8.32 -3.77 15.00
C ASP A 141 8.02 -5.01 14.15
N PHE A 142 8.80 -5.20 13.09
CA PHE A 142 8.61 -6.28 12.12
C PHE A 142 7.27 -6.25 11.36
N ALA A 143 6.54 -5.14 11.37
CA ALA A 143 5.35 -4.96 10.58
C ALA A 143 5.62 -5.15 9.08
N SER A 144 4.57 -5.38 8.30
CA SER A 144 4.64 -5.57 6.85
C SER A 144 3.80 -4.55 6.11
N VAL A 145 4.40 -3.80 5.21
CA VAL A 145 3.69 -2.87 4.32
C VAL A 145 3.80 -3.37 2.89
N LEU A 146 2.66 -3.47 2.23
CA LEU A 146 2.55 -4.00 0.87
C LEU A 146 1.85 -3.02 -0.04
N ALA A 147 2.36 -2.86 -1.25
CA ALA A 147 1.68 -2.12 -2.31
C ALA A 147 1.51 -2.97 -3.57
N LEU A 148 0.40 -2.78 -4.28
CA LEU A 148 0.15 -3.50 -5.53
C LEU A 148 0.81 -2.76 -6.69
N THR A 149 1.72 -3.46 -7.38
CA THR A 149 2.37 -3.00 -8.60
C THR A 149 1.98 -3.85 -9.81
N TYR A 150 2.58 -3.57 -10.95
CA TYR A 150 2.33 -4.30 -12.19
C TYR A 150 3.61 -4.41 -13.03
N VAL A 151 3.68 -5.41 -13.88
CA VAL A 151 4.86 -5.67 -14.74
C VAL A 151 5.23 -4.48 -15.65
N ALA A 152 4.26 -3.60 -15.92
CA ALA A 152 4.49 -2.38 -16.68
C ALA A 152 5.44 -1.38 -16.02
N SER A 153 5.76 -1.54 -14.74
CA SER A 153 6.82 -0.77 -14.05
C SER A 153 8.23 -1.06 -14.60
N HIS A 154 8.42 -2.22 -15.24
CA HIS A 154 9.71 -2.69 -15.75
C HIS A 154 9.72 -2.97 -17.26
N ARG A 155 8.54 -3.04 -17.88
CA ARG A 155 8.39 -3.38 -19.30
C ARG A 155 7.32 -2.53 -19.94
N THR A 156 7.51 -2.16 -21.20
CA THR A 156 6.46 -1.49 -21.97
C THR A 156 5.26 -2.41 -22.12
N PHE A 157 4.11 -1.90 -21.70
CA PHE A 157 2.82 -2.60 -21.84
C PHE A 157 1.84 -1.66 -22.54
N PHE A 158 1.44 -2.04 -23.76
CA PHE A 158 0.61 -1.21 -24.60
C PHE A 158 -0.73 -0.86 -23.91
N GLY A 159 -1.09 0.42 -23.91
CA GLY A 159 -2.35 0.91 -23.33
C GLY A 159 -2.34 1.08 -21.80
N TYR A 160 -1.22 0.81 -21.11
CA TYR A 160 -1.13 1.03 -19.66
C TYR A 160 -0.68 2.45 -19.31
N ASN A 161 -0.15 3.19 -20.29
CA ASN A 161 0.15 4.63 -20.28
C ASN A 161 0.87 5.12 -19.00
N ASP A 162 0.47 6.27 -18.48
CA ASP A 162 0.98 6.95 -17.28
C ASP A 162 0.84 6.12 -15.98
N MET A 163 0.05 5.08 -15.98
CA MET A 163 0.02 4.14 -14.86
C MET A 163 1.32 3.34 -14.75
N ALA A 164 2.03 3.10 -15.85
CA ALA A 164 3.35 2.46 -15.83
C ALA A 164 4.36 3.32 -15.08
N ASP A 165 4.35 4.64 -15.32
CA ASP A 165 5.21 5.61 -14.64
C ASP A 165 4.90 5.65 -13.15
N ALA A 166 3.60 5.70 -12.79
CA ALA A 166 3.16 5.66 -11.41
C ALA A 166 3.61 4.37 -10.69
N LYS A 167 3.55 3.20 -11.35
CA LYS A 167 3.99 1.94 -10.75
C LYS A 167 5.51 1.86 -10.59
N SER A 168 6.28 2.45 -11.51
CA SER A 168 7.74 2.58 -11.38
C SER A 168 8.12 3.48 -10.21
N LEU A 169 7.42 4.60 -10.05
CA LEU A 169 7.59 5.52 -8.91
C LEU A 169 7.22 4.82 -7.58
N LEU A 170 6.10 4.10 -7.54
CA LEU A 170 5.66 3.34 -6.37
C LEU A 170 6.74 2.36 -5.89
N GLU A 171 7.35 1.62 -6.80
CA GLU A 171 8.42 0.66 -6.47
C GLU A 171 9.69 1.35 -5.98
N SER A 172 10.03 2.52 -6.53
CA SER A 172 11.13 3.34 -6.02
C SER A 172 10.89 3.82 -4.60
N ILE A 173 9.67 4.27 -4.29
CA ILE A 173 9.23 4.65 -2.94
C ILE A 173 9.35 3.45 -1.99
N ALA A 174 8.86 2.28 -2.42
CA ALA A 174 8.93 1.06 -1.60
C ALA A 174 10.36 0.69 -1.24
N ARG A 175 11.32 0.77 -2.17
CA ARG A 175 12.75 0.51 -1.91
C ARG A 175 13.33 1.48 -0.88
N SER A 176 13.03 2.78 -1.02
CA SER A 176 13.54 3.82 -0.13
C SER A 176 13.04 3.64 1.30
N PHE A 177 11.73 3.48 1.47
CA PHE A 177 11.15 3.25 2.79
C PHE A 177 11.47 1.87 3.37
N GLY A 178 11.62 0.85 2.53
CA GLY A 178 12.08 -0.47 2.96
C GLY A 178 13.47 -0.42 3.62
N TYR A 179 14.38 0.40 3.06
CA TYR A 179 15.67 0.65 3.68
C TYR A 179 15.56 1.39 5.01
N ILE A 180 14.79 2.49 5.06
CA ILE A 180 14.63 3.32 6.26
C ILE A 180 13.98 2.51 7.39
N TYR A 181 12.81 1.96 7.14
CA TYR A 181 12.04 1.22 8.12
C TYR A 181 12.69 -0.11 8.54
N GLY A 182 13.33 -0.77 7.58
CA GLY A 182 14.03 -2.04 7.85
C GLY A 182 15.16 -1.87 8.84
N ARG A 183 15.90 -0.76 8.77
CA ARG A 183 16.98 -0.47 9.71
C ARG A 183 16.51 -0.02 11.09
N GLU A 184 15.39 0.69 11.15
CA GLU A 184 14.90 1.26 12.40
C GLU A 184 14.09 0.27 13.23
N LYS A 185 13.22 -0.50 12.58
CA LYS A 185 12.24 -1.35 13.26
C LYS A 185 12.08 -2.75 12.65
N GLY A 186 12.90 -3.13 11.69
CA GLY A 186 12.72 -4.39 10.96
C GLY A 186 11.43 -4.43 10.13
N VAL A 187 10.74 -3.30 9.92
CA VAL A 187 9.53 -3.23 9.11
C VAL A 187 9.86 -3.51 7.65
N ARG A 188 9.07 -4.36 7.03
CA ARG A 188 9.25 -4.78 5.63
C ARG A 188 8.30 -3.99 4.74
N VAL A 189 8.84 -3.33 3.72
CA VAL A 189 8.06 -2.61 2.71
C VAL A 189 8.30 -3.26 1.36
N ASN A 190 7.29 -3.89 0.79
CA ASN A 190 7.39 -4.65 -0.45
C ASN A 190 6.30 -4.27 -1.46
N THR A 191 6.53 -4.60 -2.72
CA THR A 191 5.52 -4.52 -3.77
C THR A 191 5.19 -5.90 -4.31
N ILE A 192 3.93 -6.11 -4.67
CA ILE A 192 3.45 -7.37 -5.24
C ILE A 192 2.91 -7.10 -6.64
N LEU A 193 3.46 -7.83 -7.61
CA LEU A 193 2.98 -7.82 -8.98
C LEU A 193 1.58 -8.45 -9.05
N SER A 194 0.58 -7.66 -9.40
CA SER A 194 -0.79 -8.10 -9.63
C SER A 194 -1.14 -8.00 -11.11
N ARG A 195 -2.04 -8.84 -11.59
CA ARG A 195 -2.65 -8.68 -12.92
C ARG A 195 -3.91 -7.81 -12.79
N PRO A 196 -4.17 -6.87 -13.73
CA PRO A 196 -5.30 -5.94 -13.63
C PRO A 196 -6.68 -6.59 -13.79
N LEU A 197 -6.78 -7.84 -14.22
CA LEU A 197 -8.01 -8.36 -14.83
C LEU A 197 -8.88 -9.26 -13.97
N THR A 198 -8.43 -9.73 -12.81
CA THR A 198 -9.31 -10.43 -11.83
C THR A 198 -8.55 -10.72 -10.54
N PRO A 199 -9.21 -10.71 -9.36
CA PRO A 199 -8.61 -11.20 -8.12
C PRO A 199 -8.29 -12.68 -8.27
N GLN A 200 -7.04 -13.01 -8.59
CA GLN A 200 -6.63 -14.41 -8.65
C GLN A 200 -6.33 -14.88 -7.22
N PRO A 201 -6.80 -16.06 -6.81
CA PRO A 201 -6.48 -16.65 -5.50
C PRO A 201 -4.97 -16.64 -5.19
N ALA A 202 -4.15 -16.82 -6.24
CA ALA A 202 -2.69 -16.76 -6.12
C ALA A 202 -2.15 -15.38 -5.71
N VAL A 203 -2.80 -14.26 -6.10
CA VAL A 203 -2.39 -12.91 -5.68
C VAL A 203 -2.75 -12.69 -4.22
N VAL A 204 -3.95 -13.10 -3.82
CA VAL A 204 -4.42 -13.02 -2.43
C VAL A 204 -3.49 -13.80 -1.51
N LEU A 205 -3.14 -15.03 -1.89
CA LEU A 205 -2.21 -15.87 -1.13
C LEU A 205 -0.82 -15.23 -1.05
N LYS A 206 -0.29 -14.66 -2.14
CA LYS A 206 0.99 -13.95 -2.14
C LYS A 206 0.98 -12.74 -1.20
N VAL A 207 -0.10 -11.95 -1.18
CA VAL A 207 -0.24 -10.82 -0.26
C VAL A 207 -0.17 -11.29 1.17
N LEU A 208 -0.91 -12.33 1.54
CA LEU A 208 -0.93 -12.88 2.90
C LEU A 208 0.42 -13.48 3.30
N THR A 209 1.04 -14.27 2.42
CA THR A 209 2.37 -14.83 2.65
C THR A 209 3.40 -13.71 2.83
N ALA A 210 3.33 -12.64 2.01
CA ALA A 210 4.22 -11.49 2.13
C ALA A 210 4.03 -10.73 3.45
N CYS A 211 2.80 -10.69 4.00
CA CYS A 211 2.56 -10.14 5.34
C CYS A 211 3.33 -10.91 6.43
N LEU A 212 3.62 -12.18 6.21
CA LEU A 212 4.21 -13.07 7.22
C LEU A 212 5.71 -13.30 7.07
N THR A 213 6.23 -13.44 5.84
CA THR A 213 7.51 -14.13 5.63
C THR A 213 8.54 -13.46 4.74
N LEU A 214 8.19 -12.51 3.87
CA LEU A 214 9.16 -11.98 2.92
C LEU A 214 10.10 -10.97 3.59
N PRO A 215 11.43 -11.18 3.55
CA PRO A 215 12.37 -10.11 3.89
C PRO A 215 12.19 -8.94 2.91
N THR A 216 12.46 -7.73 3.37
CA THR A 216 12.54 -6.57 2.48
C THR A 216 13.58 -6.87 1.41
N VAL A 217 13.19 -6.85 0.12
CA VAL A 217 14.13 -6.99 -1.00
C VAL A 217 14.87 -5.66 -1.18
N CYS A 218 15.56 -5.23 -0.12
CA CYS A 218 16.63 -4.27 -0.20
C CYS A 218 17.92 -5.06 -0.04
N HIS A 219 18.55 -5.41 -1.15
CA HIS A 219 19.97 -5.74 -1.12
C HIS A 219 20.68 -4.50 -0.53
N PRO A 220 21.30 -4.59 0.64
CA PRO A 220 22.17 -3.53 1.09
C PRO A 220 23.39 -3.58 0.17
N LEU A 221 23.43 -2.74 -0.85
CA LEU A 221 24.71 -2.21 -1.27
C LEU A 221 25.20 -1.46 -0.04
N ALA A 222 26.00 -2.13 0.78
CA ALA A 222 26.78 -1.53 1.82
C ALA A 222 27.80 -0.59 1.15
N MET A 223 27.35 0.60 0.80
CA MET A 223 28.28 1.71 0.67
C MET A 223 28.66 2.07 2.11
N PRO A 224 29.96 1.99 2.47
CA PRO A 224 30.41 2.53 3.71
C PRO A 224 30.06 4.00 3.72
N MET A 225 29.22 4.43 4.68
CA MET A 225 29.07 5.86 4.93
C MET A 225 30.46 6.38 5.27
N ARG A 226 31.04 7.22 4.40
CA ARG A 226 32.15 8.05 4.76
C ARG A 226 31.65 8.94 5.91
N THR A 227 32.08 8.64 7.10
CA THR A 227 32.01 9.56 8.22
C THR A 227 32.72 10.82 7.77
N ASN A 228 32.00 11.94 7.66
CA ASN A 228 32.57 13.28 7.48
C ASN A 228 33.29 13.66 8.80
N ALA A 229 34.47 13.09 8.99
CA ALA A 229 35.46 13.56 9.94
C ALA A 229 36.74 13.76 9.15
N GLN A 230 36.82 14.87 8.42
CA GLN A 230 38.07 15.53 7.97
C GLN A 230 37.73 16.57 6.91
N THR A 231 37.20 17.70 7.36
CA THR A 231 37.34 18.95 6.60
C THR A 231 37.67 20.05 7.59
N THR A 232 38.88 19.97 8.14
CA THR A 232 39.56 21.12 8.73
C THR A 232 41.03 20.95 8.37
N ALA A 233 41.46 21.64 7.33
CA ALA A 233 42.80 22.09 7.02
C ALA A 233 43.02 22.12 5.47
N LEU A 234 42.77 23.24 4.85
CA LEU A 234 43.67 24.07 4.02
C LEU A 234 42.87 25.25 3.51
#